data_492b86141656aabcc5ab2eec287931f0
#
_entry.id   492b86141656aabcc5ab2eec287931f0
#
_cell.length_a   1.000
_cell.length_b   1.000
_cell.length_c   1.000
_cell.angle_alpha   90.00
_cell.angle_beta   90.00
_cell.angle_gamma   90.00
#
_symmetry.space_group_name_H-M   'P 1'
#
loop_
_entity.id
_entity.type
_entity.pdbx_description
1 polymer ?
#
loop_
_entity_poly.entity_id
_entity_poly.type
_entity_poly.pdbx_seq_one_letter_code
_entity_poly.pdbx_strand_id
1 'polypeptide(L)'
;GEDNVKRINGILNELKTKEYAEGTTERKLSDLYKLATDENRRNADGVAPVMPMLNRIQAAKDVKSLVALQMEMSTYTSNEFYGIYIGADRKNSKQNILNVMQSGLILRQKEYYLDNDSATADIRKAYKKHIVNMFKFFGFSEKASQKKMQNILRLETELAKVSKSNTELRDPEANYHKMTLKEFNARYPHLYMEQIANASGLESKYMQDIVVGQPEFLDGADKLMATLKAEELRDYMQWRHILSAVSYLSDDVVAANFEFFGKKMSGRKEDHPLWKRA
;
A
#
# COMPACT_ATOMS: atom_id res chain seq x y z
N GLY A 1 22.36 -5.36 -15.78
CA GLY A 1 23.08 -4.24 -16.33
C GLY A 1 22.33 -3.62 -17.51
N GLU A 2 22.93 -2.65 -18.18
CA GLU A 2 22.32 -1.90 -19.30
C GLU A 2 21.87 -2.79 -20.47
N ASP A 3 22.59 -3.86 -20.75
CA ASP A 3 22.23 -4.79 -21.82
C ASP A 3 20.89 -5.51 -21.55
N ASN A 4 20.61 -5.85 -20.29
CA ASN A 4 19.30 -6.42 -19.93
C ASN A 4 18.16 -5.41 -20.11
N VAL A 5 18.40 -4.15 -19.79
CA VAL A 5 17.41 -3.07 -20.00
C VAL A 5 17.11 -2.91 -21.50
N LYS A 6 18.15 -2.89 -22.35
CA LYS A 6 18.00 -2.82 -23.82
C LYS A 6 17.24 -4.02 -24.37
N ARG A 7 17.57 -5.23 -23.88
CA ARG A 7 16.90 -6.47 -24.29
C ARG A 7 15.42 -6.49 -23.92
N ILE A 8 15.10 -6.11 -22.67
CA ILE A 8 13.71 -6.01 -22.21
C ILE A 8 12.94 -4.98 -23.05
N ASN A 9 13.51 -3.80 -23.27
CA ASN A 9 12.87 -2.79 -24.11
C ASN A 9 12.63 -3.29 -25.55
N GLY A 10 13.57 -4.05 -26.11
CA GLY A 10 13.38 -4.71 -27.41
C GLY A 10 12.20 -5.65 -27.44
N ILE A 11 12.06 -6.53 -26.41
CA ILE A 11 10.93 -7.46 -26.26
C ILE A 11 9.60 -6.69 -26.13
N LEU A 12 9.57 -5.64 -25.32
CA LEU A 12 8.36 -4.83 -25.12
C LEU A 12 7.94 -4.11 -26.41
N ASN A 13 8.90 -3.60 -27.19
CA ASN A 13 8.61 -3.00 -28.49
C ASN A 13 8.08 -4.03 -29.50
N GLU A 14 8.62 -5.25 -29.48
CA GLU A 14 8.11 -6.34 -30.30
C GLU A 14 6.68 -6.72 -29.92
N LEU A 15 6.38 -6.86 -28.63
CA LEU A 15 5.03 -7.11 -28.12
C LEU A 15 4.03 -6.02 -28.53
N LYS A 16 4.47 -4.76 -28.61
CA LYS A 16 3.62 -3.64 -29.00
C LYS A 16 3.32 -3.61 -30.49
N THR A 17 4.24 -4.03 -31.31
CA THR A 17 4.21 -3.84 -32.79
C THR A 17 3.76 -5.06 -33.57
N LYS A 18 3.96 -6.27 -33.04
CA LYS A 18 3.56 -7.52 -33.72
C LYS A 18 2.13 -7.93 -33.36
N GLU A 19 1.51 -8.65 -34.29
CA GLU A 19 0.25 -9.34 -34.06
C GLU A 19 0.50 -10.76 -33.56
N TYR A 20 -0.31 -11.21 -32.59
CA TYR A 20 -0.21 -12.53 -31.99
C TYR A 20 -1.56 -13.23 -32.01
N ALA A 21 -1.55 -14.56 -32.16
CA ALA A 21 -2.77 -15.36 -32.16
C ALA A 21 -3.52 -15.25 -30.83
N GLU A 22 -4.84 -15.23 -30.89
CA GLU A 22 -5.70 -15.17 -29.70
C GLU A 22 -5.45 -16.37 -28.77
N GLY A 23 -5.48 -16.13 -27.47
CA GLY A 23 -5.25 -17.16 -26.43
C GLY A 23 -3.78 -17.45 -26.11
N THR A 24 -2.81 -16.99 -26.93
CA THR A 24 -1.39 -17.17 -26.66
C THR A 24 -0.90 -16.28 -25.51
N THR A 25 0.21 -16.68 -24.88
CA THR A 25 0.86 -15.87 -23.82
C THR A 25 1.34 -14.54 -24.38
N GLU A 26 1.92 -14.56 -25.57
CA GLU A 26 2.41 -13.36 -26.28
C GLU A 26 1.25 -12.37 -26.53
N ARG A 27 0.08 -12.86 -26.93
CA ARG A 27 -1.10 -12.00 -27.12
C ARG A 27 -1.53 -11.36 -25.82
N LYS A 28 -1.61 -12.10 -24.72
CA LYS A 28 -1.97 -11.57 -23.40
C LYS A 28 -0.98 -10.50 -22.93
N LEU A 29 0.32 -10.74 -23.09
CA LEU A 29 1.36 -9.78 -22.77
C LEU A 29 1.30 -8.54 -23.65
N SER A 30 1.07 -8.70 -24.96
CA SER A 30 0.89 -7.61 -25.92
C SER A 30 -0.29 -6.72 -25.53
N ASP A 31 -1.46 -7.31 -25.26
CA ASP A 31 -2.67 -6.59 -24.90
C ASP A 31 -2.50 -5.83 -23.57
N LEU A 32 -1.88 -6.48 -22.56
CA LEU A 32 -1.59 -5.85 -21.28
C LEU A 32 -0.63 -4.66 -21.45
N TYR A 33 0.46 -4.84 -22.22
CA TYR A 33 1.45 -3.79 -22.41
C TYR A 33 0.88 -2.61 -23.23
N LYS A 34 0.10 -2.88 -24.29
CA LYS A 34 -0.62 -1.85 -25.06
C LYS A 34 -1.55 -1.05 -24.16
N LEU A 35 -2.32 -1.73 -23.30
CA LEU A 35 -3.22 -1.08 -22.34
C LEU A 35 -2.44 -0.22 -21.32
N ALA A 36 -1.37 -0.77 -20.74
CA ALA A 36 -0.56 -0.07 -19.73
C ALA A 36 0.17 1.16 -20.29
N THR A 37 0.46 1.17 -21.61
CA THR A 37 1.14 2.27 -22.30
C THR A 37 0.21 3.18 -23.11
N ASP A 38 -1.10 3.02 -23.00
CA ASP A 38 -2.09 3.88 -23.67
C ASP A 38 -2.29 5.19 -22.89
N GLU A 39 -1.40 6.15 -23.14
CA GLU A 39 -1.43 7.47 -22.51
C GLU A 39 -2.71 8.26 -22.82
N ASN A 40 -3.22 8.15 -24.06
CA ASN A 40 -4.42 8.86 -24.48
C ASN A 40 -5.63 8.40 -23.67
N ARG A 41 -5.83 7.09 -23.55
CA ARG A 41 -6.89 6.51 -22.75
C ARG A 41 -6.75 6.86 -21.28
N ARG A 42 -5.57 6.69 -20.71
CA ARG A 42 -5.28 7.00 -19.32
C ARG A 42 -5.58 8.47 -18.98
N ASN A 43 -5.18 9.41 -19.84
CA ASN A 43 -5.46 10.83 -19.67
C ASN A 43 -6.95 11.17 -19.87
N ALA A 44 -7.64 10.49 -20.79
CA ALA A 44 -9.08 10.65 -20.98
C ALA A 44 -9.89 10.13 -19.77
N ASP A 45 -9.50 8.98 -19.22
CA ASP A 45 -10.14 8.39 -18.03
C ASP A 45 -9.85 9.20 -16.74
N GLY A 46 -8.72 9.91 -16.67
CA GLY A 46 -8.34 10.76 -15.54
C GLY A 46 -8.29 10.00 -14.23
N VAL A 47 -9.12 10.38 -13.26
CA VAL A 47 -9.26 9.72 -11.95
C VAL A 47 -10.49 8.80 -11.86
N ALA A 48 -11.30 8.74 -12.91
CA ALA A 48 -12.56 8.00 -12.92
C ALA A 48 -12.44 6.53 -12.49
N PRO A 49 -11.38 5.77 -12.85
CA PRO A 49 -11.26 4.36 -12.45
C PRO A 49 -11.20 4.12 -10.94
N VAL A 50 -10.73 5.10 -10.17
CA VAL A 50 -10.60 5.02 -8.70
C VAL A 50 -11.90 5.39 -7.98
N MET A 51 -12.73 6.22 -8.60
CA MET A 51 -13.90 6.83 -7.96
C MET A 51 -14.93 5.83 -7.42
N PRO A 52 -15.26 4.71 -8.08
CA PRO A 52 -16.27 3.78 -7.56
C PRO A 52 -15.94 3.28 -6.15
N MET A 53 -14.73 2.79 -5.92
CA MET A 53 -14.33 2.31 -4.59
C MET A 53 -14.12 3.48 -3.62
N LEU A 54 -13.56 4.59 -4.07
CA LEU A 54 -13.38 5.79 -3.25
C LEU A 54 -14.72 6.29 -2.68
N ASN A 55 -15.78 6.29 -3.51
CA ASN A 55 -17.13 6.67 -3.10
C ASN A 55 -17.74 5.65 -2.12
N ARG A 56 -17.50 4.36 -2.31
CA ARG A 56 -17.95 3.33 -1.35
C ARG A 56 -17.29 3.50 0.02
N ILE A 57 -15.99 3.76 0.04
CA ILE A 57 -15.25 4.06 1.28
C ILE A 57 -15.81 5.33 1.92
N GLN A 58 -16.08 6.39 1.12
CA GLN A 58 -16.66 7.63 1.61
C GLN A 58 -18.04 7.45 2.24
N ALA A 59 -18.86 6.56 1.70
CA ALA A 59 -20.23 6.30 2.16
C ALA A 59 -20.29 5.42 3.42
N ALA A 60 -19.23 4.70 3.76
CA ALA A 60 -19.19 3.84 4.93
C ALA A 60 -19.30 4.67 6.23
N LYS A 61 -20.23 4.28 7.11
CA LYS A 61 -20.60 5.06 8.30
C LYS A 61 -19.87 4.64 9.56
N ASP A 62 -19.40 3.41 9.62
CA ASP A 62 -18.80 2.83 10.82
C ASP A 62 -17.55 1.98 10.46
N VAL A 63 -16.78 1.64 11.48
CA VAL A 63 -15.55 0.84 11.34
C VAL A 63 -15.84 -0.54 10.76
N LYS A 64 -16.96 -1.16 11.16
CA LYS A 64 -17.34 -2.49 10.66
C LYS A 64 -17.55 -2.51 9.14
N SER A 65 -18.25 -1.51 8.61
CA SER A 65 -18.46 -1.35 7.16
C SER A 65 -17.14 -1.11 6.42
N LEU A 66 -16.23 -0.34 7.02
CA LEU A 66 -14.89 -0.11 6.45
C LEU A 66 -14.05 -1.38 6.44
N VAL A 67 -14.07 -2.17 7.51
CA VAL A 67 -13.38 -3.48 7.57
C VAL A 67 -13.95 -4.44 6.53
N ALA A 68 -15.26 -4.45 6.29
CA ALA A 68 -15.88 -5.26 5.24
C ALA A 68 -15.37 -4.85 3.84
N LEU A 69 -15.25 -3.55 3.57
CA LEU A 69 -14.63 -3.05 2.33
C LEU A 69 -13.15 -3.44 2.23
N GLN A 70 -12.41 -3.37 3.32
CA GLN A 70 -11.02 -3.81 3.36
C GLN A 70 -10.88 -5.30 3.02
N MET A 71 -11.76 -6.16 3.51
CA MET A 71 -11.79 -7.58 3.15
C MET A 71 -12.04 -7.78 1.65
N GLU A 72 -12.98 -7.04 1.06
CA GLU A 72 -13.22 -7.07 -0.38
C GLU A 72 -11.99 -6.60 -1.18
N MET A 73 -11.36 -5.52 -0.74
CA MET A 73 -10.18 -4.96 -1.39
C MET A 73 -8.94 -5.83 -1.24
N SER A 74 -8.87 -6.72 -0.25
CA SER A 74 -7.68 -7.55 0.04
C SER A 74 -7.29 -8.50 -1.09
N THR A 75 -8.17 -8.74 -2.05
CA THR A 75 -7.89 -9.52 -3.27
C THR A 75 -6.96 -8.80 -4.26
N TYR A 76 -6.80 -7.48 -4.15
CA TYR A 76 -6.00 -6.66 -5.07
C TYR A 76 -5.18 -5.57 -4.40
N THR A 77 -5.29 -5.39 -3.08
CA THR A 77 -4.47 -4.44 -2.31
C THR A 77 -4.02 -5.04 -0.99
N SER A 78 -2.92 -4.53 -0.44
CA SER A 78 -2.41 -4.97 0.85
C SER A 78 -3.24 -4.44 2.02
N ASN A 79 -3.14 -5.14 3.17
CA ASN A 79 -3.72 -4.66 4.42
C ASN A 79 -3.16 -3.28 4.81
N GLU A 80 -3.96 -2.51 5.54
CA GLU A 80 -3.65 -1.12 5.86
C GLU A 80 -2.62 -0.96 6.98
N PHE A 81 -2.67 -1.78 8.04
CA PHE A 81 -1.83 -1.61 9.24
C PHE A 81 -0.70 -2.61 9.37
N TYR A 82 -0.80 -3.77 8.75
CA TYR A 82 0.22 -4.81 8.80
C TYR A 82 0.37 -5.49 7.45
N GLY A 83 1.56 -6.03 7.20
CA GLY A 83 1.81 -6.86 6.03
C GLY A 83 1.67 -8.33 6.36
N ILE A 84 1.14 -9.11 5.42
CA ILE A 84 1.13 -10.56 5.47
C ILE A 84 1.82 -11.14 4.24
N TYR A 85 2.62 -12.18 4.45
CA TYR A 85 3.18 -12.96 3.34
C TYR A 85 3.45 -14.40 3.77
N ILE A 86 3.42 -15.30 2.81
CA ILE A 86 3.81 -16.69 3.02
C ILE A 86 5.25 -16.87 2.58
N GLY A 87 6.07 -17.44 3.44
CA GLY A 87 7.47 -17.72 3.16
C GLY A 87 7.96 -18.93 3.94
N ALA A 88 9.15 -19.41 3.63
CA ALA A 88 9.76 -20.50 4.39
C ALA A 88 9.91 -20.10 5.87
N ASP A 89 9.53 -20.97 6.78
CA ASP A 89 9.79 -20.80 8.20
C ASP A 89 11.30 -20.78 8.44
N ARG A 90 11.84 -19.70 9.01
CA ARG A 90 13.29 -19.55 9.25
C ARG A 90 13.86 -20.62 10.16
N LYS A 91 13.05 -21.20 11.07
CA LYS A 91 13.45 -22.28 11.97
C LYS A 91 13.10 -23.68 11.44
N ASN A 92 12.35 -23.77 10.34
CA ASN A 92 12.05 -25.01 9.64
C ASN A 92 11.84 -24.76 8.14
N SER A 93 12.91 -24.59 7.39
CA SER A 93 12.89 -24.23 5.97
C SER A 93 12.15 -25.23 5.04
N LYS A 94 11.74 -26.38 5.55
CA LYS A 94 10.92 -27.36 4.81
C LYS A 94 9.43 -27.02 4.82
N GLN A 95 9.01 -26.05 5.62
CA GLN A 95 7.62 -25.60 5.75
C GLN A 95 7.50 -24.14 5.38
N ASN A 96 6.43 -23.81 4.66
CA ASN A 96 5.99 -22.43 4.50
C ASN A 96 5.10 -22.04 5.68
N ILE A 97 5.22 -20.80 6.11
CA ILE A 97 4.46 -20.26 7.23
C ILE A 97 3.97 -18.85 6.90
N LEU A 98 2.83 -18.47 7.45
CA LEU A 98 2.33 -17.11 7.36
C LEU A 98 3.15 -16.20 8.27
N ASN A 99 3.66 -15.12 7.70
CA ASN A 99 4.35 -14.07 8.42
C ASN A 99 3.48 -12.83 8.50
N VAL A 100 3.40 -12.23 9.69
CA VAL A 100 2.70 -10.98 9.94
C VAL A 100 3.70 -9.97 10.49
N MET A 101 3.78 -8.79 9.86
CA MET A 101 4.78 -7.78 10.20
C MET A 101 4.22 -6.37 10.19
N GLN A 102 4.94 -5.45 10.82
CA GLN A 102 4.59 -4.03 10.80
C GLN A 102 4.49 -3.49 9.38
N SER A 103 3.52 -2.62 9.15
CA SER A 103 3.29 -1.88 7.91
C SER A 103 2.51 -0.60 8.20
N GLY A 104 1.98 0.04 7.17
CA GLY A 104 1.03 1.15 7.30
C GLY A 104 1.65 2.54 7.23
N LEU A 105 2.97 2.68 7.39
CA LEU A 105 3.64 3.96 7.24
C LEU A 105 3.95 4.24 5.78
N ILE A 106 3.31 5.24 5.20
CA ILE A 106 3.54 5.62 3.80
C ILE A 106 4.96 6.17 3.59
N LEU A 107 5.50 6.91 4.55
CA LEU A 107 6.89 7.39 4.51
C LEU A 107 7.91 6.31 4.89
N ARG A 108 7.47 5.09 5.18
CA ARG A 108 8.25 3.86 5.42
C ARG A 108 9.13 3.84 6.68
N GLN A 109 9.46 4.99 7.25
CA GLN A 109 10.34 5.10 8.43
C GLN A 109 9.65 5.94 9.50
N LYS A 110 9.69 5.47 10.75
CA LYS A 110 9.06 6.16 11.89
C LYS A 110 9.65 7.54 12.14
N GLU A 111 10.92 7.71 11.83
CA GLU A 111 11.69 8.94 12.03
C GLU A 111 11.06 10.12 11.28
N TYR A 112 10.50 9.91 10.07
CA TYR A 112 9.80 10.97 9.33
C TYR A 112 8.58 11.53 10.06
N TYR A 113 7.98 10.76 10.96
CA TYR A 113 6.81 11.18 11.73
C TYR A 113 7.19 11.75 13.10
N LEU A 114 8.26 11.27 13.70
CA LEU A 114 8.59 11.50 15.13
C LEU A 114 9.74 12.48 15.34
N ASP A 115 10.74 12.51 14.45
CA ASP A 115 11.92 13.34 14.64
C ASP A 115 11.63 14.81 14.29
N ASN A 116 12.37 15.72 14.96
CA ASN A 116 12.16 17.16 14.83
C ASN A 116 13.36 17.89 14.22
N ASP A 117 14.31 17.18 13.62
CA ASP A 117 15.35 17.82 12.83
C ASP A 117 14.76 18.51 11.60
N SER A 118 15.49 19.48 11.03
CA SER A 118 14.97 20.31 9.94
C SER A 118 14.66 19.54 8.67
N ALA A 119 15.42 18.48 8.37
CA ALA A 119 15.25 17.68 7.16
C ALA A 119 13.98 16.83 7.22
N THR A 120 13.74 16.12 8.33
CA THR A 120 12.52 15.34 8.55
C THR A 120 11.28 16.22 8.67
N ALA A 121 11.40 17.38 9.34
CA ALA A 121 10.30 18.36 9.42
C ALA A 121 9.90 18.91 8.03
N ASP A 122 10.86 19.14 7.14
CA ASP A 122 10.62 19.63 5.78
C ASP A 122 9.96 18.55 4.91
N ILE A 123 10.38 17.29 5.03
CA ILE A 123 9.71 16.16 4.38
C ILE A 123 8.27 16.03 4.85
N ARG A 124 8.03 16.08 6.17
CA ARG A 124 6.69 15.99 6.75
C ARG A 124 5.78 17.15 6.31
N LYS A 125 6.33 18.36 6.18
CA LYS A 125 5.61 19.52 5.62
C LYS A 125 5.23 19.31 4.15
N ALA A 126 6.16 18.79 3.35
CA ALA A 126 5.90 18.47 1.95
C ALA A 126 4.87 17.34 1.80
N TYR A 127 4.91 16.33 2.68
CA TYR A 127 3.93 15.24 2.71
C TYR A 127 2.51 15.74 2.99
N LYS A 128 2.34 16.61 3.98
CA LYS A 128 1.05 17.25 4.27
C LYS A 128 0.49 17.95 3.04
N LYS A 129 1.30 18.75 2.36
CA LYS A 129 0.92 19.43 1.13
C LYS A 129 0.54 18.46 0.02
N HIS A 130 1.33 17.38 -0.12
CA HIS A 130 1.08 16.34 -1.12
C HIS A 130 -0.27 15.66 -0.89
N ILE A 131 -0.60 15.23 0.33
CA ILE A 131 -1.91 14.62 0.65
C ILE A 131 -3.05 15.55 0.24
N VAL A 132 -2.99 16.82 0.64
CA VAL A 132 -4.02 17.81 0.32
C VAL A 132 -4.18 17.96 -1.20
N ASN A 133 -3.07 18.12 -1.92
CA ASN A 133 -3.09 18.28 -3.37
C ASN A 133 -3.69 17.06 -4.07
N MET A 134 -3.32 15.86 -3.62
CA MET A 134 -3.83 14.62 -4.20
C MET A 134 -5.34 14.49 -4.02
N PHE A 135 -5.89 14.71 -2.83
CA PHE A 135 -7.34 14.64 -2.62
C PHE A 135 -8.12 15.63 -3.48
N LYS A 136 -7.54 16.78 -3.84
CA LYS A 136 -8.17 17.76 -4.73
C LYS A 136 -8.38 17.22 -6.15
N PHE A 137 -7.49 16.37 -6.68
CA PHE A 137 -7.70 15.70 -7.96
C PHE A 137 -8.95 14.82 -7.96
N PHE A 138 -9.37 14.33 -6.80
CA PHE A 138 -10.54 13.46 -6.63
C PHE A 138 -11.81 14.24 -6.22
N GLY A 139 -11.81 15.57 -6.39
CA GLY A 139 -12.99 16.42 -6.19
C GLY A 139 -13.26 16.86 -4.76
N PHE A 140 -12.34 16.59 -3.81
CA PHE A 140 -12.49 17.12 -2.44
C PHE A 140 -12.10 18.61 -2.37
N SER A 141 -12.87 19.37 -1.59
CA SER A 141 -12.55 20.78 -1.34
C SER A 141 -11.24 20.91 -0.55
N GLU A 142 -10.61 22.08 -0.60
CA GLU A 142 -9.42 22.39 0.21
C GLU A 142 -9.64 22.08 1.69
N LYS A 143 -10.77 22.53 2.26
CA LYS A 143 -11.12 22.28 3.67
C LYS A 143 -11.26 20.80 3.99
N ALA A 144 -11.93 20.03 3.13
CA ALA A 144 -12.08 18.59 3.30
C ALA A 144 -10.73 17.86 3.18
N SER A 145 -9.91 18.24 2.22
CA SER A 145 -8.57 17.67 2.00
C SER A 145 -7.64 17.94 3.18
N GLN A 146 -7.69 19.13 3.77
CA GLN A 146 -6.94 19.47 4.98
C GLN A 146 -7.35 18.59 6.17
N LYS A 147 -8.66 18.37 6.37
CA LYS A 147 -9.14 17.51 7.44
C LYS A 147 -8.69 16.06 7.25
N LYS A 148 -8.79 15.52 6.02
CA LYS A 148 -8.31 14.20 5.68
C LYS A 148 -6.81 14.05 5.94
N MET A 149 -6.02 15.01 5.53
CA MET A 149 -4.58 15.05 5.79
C MET A 149 -4.28 14.98 7.29
N GLN A 150 -5.01 15.74 8.14
CA GLN A 150 -4.83 15.71 9.59
C GLN A 150 -5.13 14.33 10.17
N ASN A 151 -6.24 13.69 9.76
CA ASN A 151 -6.63 12.36 10.20
C ASN A 151 -5.60 11.30 9.80
N ILE A 152 -5.15 11.32 8.54
CA ILE A 152 -4.14 10.41 8.01
C ILE A 152 -2.83 10.54 8.78
N LEU A 153 -2.33 11.77 8.93
CA LEU A 153 -1.06 12.00 9.60
C LEU A 153 -1.11 11.62 11.08
N ARG A 154 -2.25 11.88 11.77
CA ARG A 154 -2.45 11.45 13.15
C ARG A 154 -2.38 9.93 13.26
N LEU A 155 -3.10 9.21 12.42
CA LEU A 155 -3.11 7.74 12.40
C LEU A 155 -1.71 7.17 12.13
N GLU A 156 -1.04 7.65 11.10
CA GLU A 156 0.32 7.21 10.77
C GLU A 156 1.32 7.54 11.90
N THR A 157 1.14 8.68 12.58
CA THR A 157 2.00 9.03 13.73
C THR A 157 1.79 8.07 14.90
N GLU A 158 0.55 7.66 15.19
CA GLU A 158 0.31 6.65 16.23
C GLU A 158 0.93 5.29 15.87
N LEU A 159 0.84 4.86 14.61
CA LEU A 159 1.55 3.67 14.14
C LEU A 159 3.07 3.82 14.22
N ALA A 160 3.60 5.00 13.89
CA ALA A 160 5.04 5.27 13.95
C ALA A 160 5.60 5.14 15.37
N LYS A 161 4.84 5.55 16.40
CA LYS A 161 5.26 5.45 17.82
C LYS A 161 5.52 4.01 18.26
N VAL A 162 4.82 3.04 17.68
CA VAL A 162 4.95 1.61 18.00
C VAL A 162 5.75 0.82 16.97
N SER A 163 6.19 1.47 15.90
CA SER A 163 7.01 0.85 14.86
C SER A 163 8.47 0.69 15.28
N LYS A 164 9.09 -0.40 14.88
CA LYS A 164 10.55 -0.57 14.94
C LYS A 164 11.21 0.20 13.80
N SER A 165 12.43 0.69 14.05
CA SER A 165 13.28 1.30 13.02
C SER A 165 13.76 0.26 12.00
N ASN A 166 14.23 0.74 10.84
CA ASN A 166 14.80 -0.13 9.82
C ASN A 166 16.03 -0.92 10.32
N THR A 167 16.75 -0.42 11.30
CA THR A 167 17.87 -1.13 11.92
C THR A 167 17.40 -2.29 12.80
N GLU A 168 16.39 -2.05 13.63
CA GLU A 168 15.79 -3.10 14.49
C GLU A 168 15.12 -4.21 13.67
N LEU A 169 14.57 -3.89 12.49
CA LEU A 169 13.96 -4.87 11.60
C LEU A 169 14.95 -5.83 10.94
N ARG A 170 16.26 -5.55 10.99
CA ARG A 170 17.30 -6.41 10.40
C ARG A 170 17.68 -7.59 11.28
N ASP A 171 17.34 -7.58 12.56
CA ASP A 171 17.63 -8.68 13.48
C ASP A 171 16.61 -9.83 13.26
N PRO A 172 17.02 -10.96 12.69
CA PRO A 172 16.09 -12.05 12.38
C PRO A 172 15.57 -12.76 13.61
N GLU A 173 16.32 -12.82 14.71
CA GLU A 173 15.87 -13.47 15.95
C GLU A 173 14.90 -12.56 16.73
N ALA A 174 15.20 -11.27 16.81
CA ALA A 174 14.33 -10.28 17.46
C ALA A 174 13.00 -10.05 16.70
N ASN A 175 12.89 -10.53 15.46
CA ASN A 175 11.69 -10.42 14.62
C ASN A 175 11.07 -11.78 14.29
N TYR A 176 11.21 -12.77 15.20
CA TYR A 176 10.62 -14.11 15.05
C TYR A 176 9.87 -14.53 16.32
N HIS A 177 8.54 -14.43 16.27
CA HIS A 177 7.66 -14.84 17.39
C HIS A 177 6.58 -15.77 16.84
N LYS A 178 6.82 -17.07 16.96
CA LYS A 178 5.85 -18.08 16.51
C LYS A 178 4.70 -18.21 17.50
N MET A 179 3.49 -18.22 16.99
CA MET A 179 2.26 -18.44 17.77
C MET A 179 1.22 -19.16 16.92
N THR A 180 0.21 -19.72 17.57
CA THR A 180 -0.94 -20.29 16.88
C THR A 180 -1.90 -19.23 16.38
N LEU A 181 -2.72 -19.54 15.37
CA LEU A 181 -3.80 -18.65 14.91
C LEU A 181 -4.75 -18.28 16.06
N LYS A 182 -5.05 -19.25 16.95
CA LYS A 182 -5.90 -19.01 18.13
C LYS A 182 -5.30 -17.97 19.07
N GLU A 183 -4.01 -18.08 19.36
CA GLU A 183 -3.29 -17.11 20.20
C GLU A 183 -3.25 -15.75 19.52
N PHE A 184 -3.01 -15.70 18.21
CA PHE A 184 -3.02 -14.45 17.44
C PHE A 184 -4.37 -13.75 17.53
N ASN A 185 -5.46 -14.44 17.24
CA ASN A 185 -6.81 -13.86 17.28
C ASN A 185 -7.23 -13.43 18.69
N ALA A 186 -6.79 -14.15 19.72
CA ALA A 186 -7.05 -13.76 21.11
C ALA A 186 -6.27 -12.50 21.51
N ARG A 187 -5.04 -12.33 21.03
CA ARG A 187 -4.19 -11.17 21.34
C ARG A 187 -4.55 -9.92 20.53
N TYR A 188 -4.95 -10.11 19.26
CA TYR A 188 -5.19 -9.02 18.29
C TYR A 188 -6.60 -9.09 17.68
N PRO A 189 -7.67 -9.01 18.49
CA PRO A 189 -9.04 -9.25 18.02
C PRO A 189 -9.57 -8.18 17.05
N HIS A 190 -8.97 -6.97 17.04
CA HIS A 190 -9.41 -5.86 16.19
C HIS A 190 -8.63 -5.75 14.86
N LEU A 191 -7.61 -6.61 14.63
CA LEU A 191 -6.86 -6.60 13.37
C LEU A 191 -7.54 -7.39 12.25
N TYR A 192 -8.48 -8.29 12.57
CA TYR A 192 -9.26 -9.08 11.60
C TYR A 192 -8.40 -9.87 10.61
N MET A 193 -7.18 -10.29 11.02
CA MET A 193 -6.19 -10.88 10.12
C MET A 193 -6.69 -12.16 9.46
N GLU A 194 -7.30 -13.07 10.23
CA GLU A 194 -7.85 -14.32 9.70
C GLU A 194 -8.94 -14.06 8.66
N GLN A 195 -9.85 -13.13 8.92
CA GLN A 195 -10.95 -12.77 8.02
C GLN A 195 -10.43 -12.15 6.73
N ILE A 196 -9.44 -11.27 6.83
CA ILE A 196 -8.81 -10.63 5.66
C ILE A 196 -8.04 -11.66 4.82
N ALA A 197 -7.29 -12.54 5.47
CA ALA A 197 -6.56 -13.61 4.79
C ALA A 197 -7.52 -14.60 4.09
N ASN A 198 -8.62 -14.97 4.75
CA ASN A 198 -9.65 -15.82 4.14
C ASN A 198 -10.32 -15.13 2.94
N ALA A 199 -10.60 -13.84 3.02
CA ALA A 199 -11.14 -13.07 1.89
C ALA A 199 -10.16 -13.02 0.69
N SER A 200 -8.87 -13.10 0.95
CA SER A 200 -7.81 -13.21 -0.10
C SER A 200 -7.59 -14.65 -0.60
N GLY A 201 -8.39 -15.62 -0.14
CA GLY A 201 -8.30 -17.02 -0.55
C GLY A 201 -7.37 -17.90 0.28
N LEU A 202 -6.78 -17.40 1.37
CA LEU A 202 -5.96 -18.19 2.28
C LEU A 202 -6.84 -18.79 3.38
N GLU A 203 -7.12 -20.10 3.28
CA GLU A 203 -7.97 -20.80 4.25
C GLU A 203 -7.28 -20.94 5.63
N SER A 204 -8.06 -20.84 6.71
CA SER A 204 -7.56 -20.92 8.10
C SER A 204 -6.77 -22.18 8.41
N LYS A 205 -7.05 -23.28 7.73
CA LYS A 205 -6.28 -24.56 7.89
C LYS A 205 -4.79 -24.43 7.52
N TYR A 206 -4.43 -23.44 6.68
CA TYR A 206 -3.04 -23.17 6.29
C TYR A 206 -2.37 -22.12 7.18
N MET A 207 -3.10 -21.55 8.15
CA MET A 207 -2.63 -20.50 9.05
C MET A 207 -2.57 -20.96 10.51
N GLN A 208 -2.47 -22.29 10.78
CA GLN A 208 -2.51 -22.80 12.15
C GLN A 208 -1.35 -22.28 13.01
N ASP A 209 -0.19 -22.12 12.39
CA ASP A 209 0.99 -21.47 12.97
C ASP A 209 1.31 -20.18 12.18
N ILE A 210 1.68 -19.14 12.90
CA ILE A 210 2.00 -17.81 12.38
C ILE A 210 3.31 -17.33 12.99
N VAL A 211 4.14 -16.65 12.21
CA VAL A 211 5.29 -15.89 12.72
C VAL A 211 4.91 -14.41 12.75
N VAL A 212 4.92 -13.83 13.94
CA VAL A 212 4.77 -12.39 14.14
C VAL A 212 6.14 -11.75 14.23
N GLY A 213 6.40 -10.78 13.37
CA GLY A 213 7.69 -10.07 13.38
C GLY A 213 7.82 -9.10 14.53
N GLN A 214 6.81 -8.27 14.78
CA GLN A 214 6.85 -7.18 15.76
C GLN A 214 5.59 -7.20 16.62
N PRO A 215 5.55 -8.01 17.70
CA PRO A 215 4.38 -8.11 18.58
C PRO A 215 3.95 -6.77 19.19
N GLU A 216 4.89 -5.93 19.62
CA GLU A 216 4.59 -4.63 20.23
C GLU A 216 3.92 -3.68 19.22
N PHE A 217 4.32 -3.76 17.94
CA PHE A 217 3.64 -3.02 16.89
C PHE A 217 2.19 -3.48 16.72
N LEU A 218 1.96 -4.80 16.68
CA LEU A 218 0.60 -5.33 16.53
C LEU A 218 -0.27 -5.05 17.75
N ASP A 219 0.29 -5.06 18.98
CA ASP A 219 -0.41 -4.61 20.18
C ASP A 219 -0.89 -3.15 20.04
N GLY A 220 -0.01 -2.28 19.55
CA GLY A 220 -0.32 -0.87 19.31
C GLY A 220 -1.33 -0.67 18.18
N ALA A 221 -1.19 -1.41 17.07
CA ALA A 221 -2.11 -1.36 15.94
C ALA A 221 -3.51 -1.88 16.31
N ASP A 222 -3.60 -2.97 17.08
CA ASP A 222 -4.87 -3.50 17.59
C ASP A 222 -5.58 -2.50 18.52
N LYS A 223 -4.84 -1.91 19.46
CA LYS A 223 -5.35 -0.86 20.35
C LYS A 223 -5.82 0.37 19.58
N LEU A 224 -5.06 0.78 18.58
CA LEU A 224 -5.44 1.89 17.70
C LEU A 224 -6.74 1.55 16.97
N MET A 225 -6.84 0.38 16.35
CA MET A 225 -8.03 -0.07 15.62
C MET A 225 -9.27 -0.14 16.50
N ALA A 226 -9.12 -0.57 17.76
CA ALA A 226 -10.21 -0.63 18.75
C ALA A 226 -10.78 0.76 19.10
N THR A 227 -10.01 1.82 18.92
CA THR A 227 -10.37 3.20 19.34
C THR A 227 -10.56 4.19 18.20
N LEU A 228 -10.25 3.79 16.95
CA LEU A 228 -10.38 4.65 15.77
C LEU A 228 -11.82 5.07 15.53
N LYS A 229 -11.99 6.34 15.20
CA LYS A 229 -13.25 6.83 14.64
C LYS A 229 -13.34 6.39 13.16
N ALA A 230 -14.57 6.08 12.73
CA ALA A 230 -14.82 5.69 11.34
C ALA A 230 -14.26 6.69 10.32
N GLU A 231 -14.32 7.99 10.62
CA GLU A 231 -13.79 9.04 9.76
C GLU A 231 -12.27 8.92 9.56
N GLU A 232 -11.52 8.59 10.59
CA GLU A 232 -10.06 8.47 10.52
C GLU A 232 -9.63 7.25 9.70
N LEU A 233 -10.26 6.10 9.93
CA LEU A 233 -10.02 4.89 9.15
C LEU A 233 -10.42 5.10 7.68
N ARG A 234 -11.55 5.75 7.43
CA ARG A 234 -12.05 6.08 6.09
C ARG A 234 -11.03 6.91 5.31
N ASP A 235 -10.56 8.00 5.91
CA ASP A 235 -9.63 8.91 5.26
C ASP A 235 -8.29 8.23 4.96
N TYR A 236 -7.81 7.37 5.86
CA TYR A 236 -6.61 6.58 5.65
C TYR A 236 -6.80 5.53 4.56
N MET A 237 -7.91 4.80 4.53
CA MET A 237 -8.22 3.83 3.47
C MET A 237 -8.35 4.50 2.10
N GLN A 238 -8.97 5.67 2.02
CA GLN A 238 -9.04 6.46 0.79
C GLN A 238 -7.64 6.84 0.29
N TRP A 239 -6.78 7.30 1.19
CA TRP A 239 -5.41 7.65 0.85
C TRP A 239 -4.62 6.46 0.31
N ARG A 240 -4.70 5.32 0.97
CA ARG A 240 -4.07 4.08 0.51
C ARG A 240 -4.59 3.64 -0.85
N HIS A 241 -5.90 3.69 -1.05
CA HIS A 241 -6.53 3.34 -2.32
C HIS A 241 -6.08 4.27 -3.45
N ILE A 242 -6.04 5.58 -3.23
CA ILE A 242 -5.50 6.53 -4.21
C ILE A 242 -4.06 6.17 -4.57
N LEU A 243 -3.19 6.01 -3.58
CA LEU A 243 -1.77 5.72 -3.81
C LEU A 243 -1.54 4.40 -4.57
N SER A 244 -2.36 3.38 -4.35
CA SER A 244 -2.24 2.10 -5.05
C SER A 244 -2.51 2.21 -6.56
N ALA A 245 -3.28 3.22 -6.97
CA ALA A 245 -3.72 3.40 -8.35
C ALA A 245 -2.99 4.51 -9.12
N VAL A 246 -2.22 5.37 -8.44
CA VAL A 246 -1.62 6.59 -9.04
C VAL A 246 -0.90 6.32 -10.37
N SER A 247 -0.15 5.23 -10.48
CA SER A 247 0.61 4.90 -11.70
C SER A 247 -0.26 4.68 -12.95
N TYR A 248 -1.54 4.45 -12.75
CA TYR A 248 -2.52 4.15 -13.81
C TYR A 248 -3.47 5.32 -14.10
N LEU A 249 -3.28 6.46 -13.44
CA LEU A 249 -4.11 7.65 -13.60
C LEU A 249 -3.50 8.64 -14.60
N SER A 250 -4.15 9.80 -14.80
CA SER A 250 -3.70 10.84 -15.72
C SER A 250 -2.31 11.38 -15.38
N ASP A 251 -1.65 11.94 -16.39
CA ASP A 251 -0.25 12.41 -16.28
C ASP A 251 -0.05 13.49 -15.21
N ASP A 252 -1.04 14.34 -15.00
CA ASP A 252 -1.00 15.39 -13.95
C ASP A 252 -0.98 14.79 -12.54
N VAL A 253 -1.76 13.72 -12.29
CA VAL A 253 -1.76 12.99 -11.02
C VAL A 253 -0.44 12.25 -10.82
N VAL A 254 0.06 11.57 -11.86
CA VAL A 254 1.36 10.88 -11.84
C VAL A 254 2.49 11.87 -11.56
N ALA A 255 2.50 13.03 -12.24
CA ALA A 255 3.50 14.07 -12.06
C ALA A 255 3.46 14.65 -10.63
N ALA A 256 2.27 14.95 -10.10
CA ALA A 256 2.12 15.43 -8.73
C ALA A 256 2.66 14.42 -7.69
N ASN A 257 2.41 13.14 -7.91
CA ASN A 257 2.93 12.09 -7.05
C ASN A 257 4.47 11.95 -7.15
N PHE A 258 5.02 12.10 -8.35
CA PHE A 258 6.46 12.07 -8.57
C PHE A 258 7.18 13.26 -7.91
N GLU A 259 6.61 14.45 -7.92
CA GLU A 259 7.20 15.63 -7.25
C GLU A 259 7.45 15.35 -5.76
N PHE A 260 6.59 14.59 -5.09
CA PHE A 260 6.81 14.23 -3.70
C PHE A 260 7.69 12.97 -3.57
N PHE A 261 7.22 11.81 -4.03
CA PHE A 261 7.92 10.54 -3.78
C PHE A 261 9.20 10.38 -4.61
N GLY A 262 9.21 10.87 -5.84
CA GLY A 262 10.37 10.80 -6.72
C GLY A 262 11.42 11.85 -6.37
N LYS A 263 11.04 13.13 -6.41
CA LYS A 263 11.99 14.22 -6.21
C LYS A 263 12.30 14.47 -4.74
N LYS A 264 11.27 14.78 -3.93
CA LYS A 264 11.47 15.19 -2.55
C LYS A 264 11.99 14.08 -1.66
N MET A 265 11.41 12.88 -1.75
CA MET A 265 11.79 11.73 -0.91
C MET A 265 13.00 10.98 -1.42
N SER A 266 13.13 10.77 -2.73
CA SER A 266 14.14 9.90 -3.32
C SER A 266 15.23 10.64 -4.07
N GLY A 267 15.19 11.98 -4.17
CA GLY A 267 16.19 12.81 -4.83
C GLY A 267 16.31 12.58 -6.35
N ARG A 268 15.34 11.91 -6.97
CA ARG A 268 15.33 11.65 -8.40
C ARG A 268 15.07 12.94 -9.17
N LYS A 269 15.81 13.16 -10.28
CA LYS A 269 15.64 14.33 -11.14
C LYS A 269 14.46 14.17 -12.10
N GLU A 270 14.28 12.95 -12.62
CA GLU A 270 13.29 12.60 -13.64
C GLU A 270 12.59 11.28 -13.29
N ASP A 271 11.34 11.13 -13.73
CA ASP A 271 10.62 9.88 -13.61
C ASP A 271 11.12 8.87 -14.65
N HIS A 272 10.84 7.59 -14.40
CA HIS A 272 11.11 6.58 -15.41
C HIS A 272 10.21 6.79 -16.64
N PRO A 273 10.70 6.52 -17.85
CA PRO A 273 9.86 6.54 -19.05
C PRO A 273 8.71 5.52 -18.90
N LEU A 274 7.59 5.79 -19.58
CA LEU A 274 6.38 5.00 -19.45
C LEU A 274 6.61 3.50 -19.66
N TRP A 275 7.38 3.11 -20.67
CA TRP A 275 7.69 1.71 -20.96
C TRP A 275 8.38 0.95 -19.81
N LYS A 276 9.02 1.68 -18.90
CA LYS A 276 9.70 1.12 -17.72
C LYS A 276 8.81 1.14 -16.47
N ARG A 277 7.73 1.95 -16.49
CA ARG A 277 6.74 2.03 -15.41
C ARG A 277 5.59 1.06 -15.62
N ALA A 278 5.23 0.81 -16.88
CA ALA A 278 4.24 -0.18 -17.31
C ALA A 278 4.75 -1.62 -17.13
#